data_e065c97a5b6e6d1dd454194dc6343df2
#
_entry.id   e065c97a5b6e6d1dd454194dc6343df2
#
_cell.length_a   1.000
_cell.length_b   1.000
_cell.length_c   1.000
_cell.angle_alpha   90.00
_cell.angle_beta   90.00
_cell.angle_gamma   90.00
#
_symmetry.space_group_name_H-M   'P 1'
#
loop_
_entity.id
_entity.type
_entity.pdbx_description
1 polymer ?
#
loop_
_entity_poly.entity_id
_entity_poly.type
_entity_poly.pdbx_seq_one_letter_code
_entity_poly.pdbx_strand_id
1 'polypeptide(L)'
;CGGPLAALLGVLALALLTGGFHLDGLADTCDGIFSARRRERMLEIMRDSRLGTHGGLALIFVLVAKVLVVSEVALRGTSALAALAAACAVGRGMAVLLMYRQRYAREEGLGNLFIGKITLRQMLITMGIALALATLLLGVNGLRAALITLVLVWALGQALKRTLGGQ
;
A
#
# COMPACT_ATOMS: atom_id res chain seq x y z
N CYS A 1 6.47 -26.25 -9.45
CA CYS A 1 6.49 -25.06 -10.31
C CYS A 1 7.62 -24.15 -9.84
N GLY A 2 8.53 -23.74 -10.75
CA GLY A 2 9.70 -22.92 -10.41
C GLY A 2 9.33 -21.55 -9.84
N GLY A 3 10.21 -20.99 -9.03
CA GLY A 3 10.01 -19.76 -8.26
C GLY A 3 9.29 -18.60 -8.93
N PRO A 4 9.66 -18.14 -10.16
CA PRO A 4 9.03 -16.98 -10.79
C PRO A 4 7.56 -17.17 -11.15
N LEU A 5 7.18 -18.34 -11.65
CA LEU A 5 5.79 -18.63 -11.99
C LEU A 5 4.90 -18.73 -10.75
N ALA A 6 5.38 -19.36 -9.69
CA ALA A 6 4.64 -19.43 -8.43
C ALA A 6 4.47 -18.03 -7.80
N ALA A 7 5.50 -17.20 -7.88
CA ALA A 7 5.44 -15.80 -7.44
C ALA A 7 4.42 -15.00 -8.25
N LEU A 8 4.42 -15.13 -9.58
CA LEU A 8 3.45 -14.48 -10.46
C LEU A 8 2.01 -14.88 -10.10
N LEU A 9 1.76 -16.17 -9.97
CA LEU A 9 0.43 -16.70 -9.61
C LEU A 9 0.00 -16.23 -8.21
N GLY A 10 0.92 -16.18 -7.24
CA GLY A 10 0.65 -15.65 -5.91
C GLY A 10 0.29 -14.16 -5.91
N VAL A 11 1.02 -13.35 -6.67
CA VAL A 11 0.72 -11.92 -6.83
C VAL A 11 -0.60 -11.71 -7.56
N LEU A 12 -0.89 -12.50 -8.61
CA LEU A 12 -2.17 -12.47 -9.32
C LEU A 12 -3.33 -12.84 -8.40
N ALA A 13 -3.20 -13.96 -7.67
CA ALA A 13 -4.23 -14.40 -6.72
C ALA A 13 -4.52 -13.31 -5.68
N LEU A 14 -3.49 -12.66 -5.14
CA LEU A 14 -3.66 -11.56 -4.20
C LEU A 14 -4.38 -10.36 -4.83
N ALA A 15 -4.06 -10.00 -6.07
CA ALA A 15 -4.74 -8.93 -6.78
C ALA A 15 -6.22 -9.25 -7.00
N LEU A 16 -6.54 -10.48 -7.42
CA LEU A 16 -7.92 -10.94 -7.60
C LEU A 16 -8.72 -10.99 -6.30
N LEU A 17 -8.13 -11.51 -5.22
CA LEU A 17 -8.79 -11.59 -3.91
C LEU A 17 -9.08 -10.20 -3.32
N THR A 18 -8.26 -9.20 -3.63
CA THR A 18 -8.44 -7.82 -3.17
C THR A 18 -9.22 -6.95 -4.16
N GLY A 19 -9.68 -7.51 -5.28
CA GLY A 19 -10.36 -6.78 -6.35
C GLY A 19 -9.49 -5.70 -6.99
N GLY A 20 -8.16 -5.77 -6.87
CA GLY A 20 -7.26 -4.76 -7.40
C GLY A 20 -7.30 -3.40 -6.70
N PHE A 21 -8.13 -3.21 -5.67
CA PHE A 21 -8.41 -1.91 -5.03
C PHE A 21 -7.16 -1.09 -4.66
N HIS A 22 -6.11 -1.75 -4.18
CA HIS A 22 -4.86 -1.05 -3.83
C HIS A 22 -4.00 -0.71 -5.04
N LEU A 23 -4.12 -1.49 -6.11
CA LEU A 23 -3.45 -1.21 -7.38
C LEU A 23 -4.11 -0.03 -8.09
N ASP A 24 -5.44 -0.01 -8.08
CA ASP A 24 -6.25 1.10 -8.58
C ASP A 24 -5.89 2.42 -7.88
N GLY A 25 -5.92 2.42 -6.53
CA GLY A 25 -5.52 3.59 -5.76
C GLY A 25 -4.06 4.03 -5.99
N LEU A 26 -3.14 3.10 -6.28
CA LEU A 26 -1.77 3.43 -6.66
C LEU A 26 -1.74 4.13 -8.03
N ALA A 27 -2.45 3.59 -9.01
CA ALA A 27 -2.52 4.16 -10.35
C ALA A 27 -3.10 5.57 -10.32
N ASP A 28 -4.26 5.75 -9.70
CA ASP A 28 -4.92 7.05 -9.54
C ASP A 28 -4.02 8.08 -8.87
N THR A 29 -3.36 7.67 -7.77
CA THR A 29 -2.45 8.55 -7.03
C THR A 29 -1.27 8.98 -7.89
N CYS A 30 -0.67 8.05 -8.64
CA CYS A 30 0.44 8.37 -9.53
C CYS A 30 0.00 9.27 -10.69
N ASP A 31 -1.13 8.99 -11.32
CA ASP A 31 -1.65 9.82 -12.39
C ASP A 31 -1.98 11.24 -11.90
N GLY A 32 -2.58 11.36 -10.72
CA GLY A 32 -2.86 12.66 -10.13
C GLY A 32 -1.60 13.45 -9.79
N ILE A 33 -0.72 12.88 -8.96
CA ILE A 33 0.44 13.59 -8.41
C ILE A 33 1.46 13.92 -9.49
N PHE A 34 1.79 12.98 -10.37
CA PHE A 34 2.78 13.20 -11.43
C PHE A 34 2.23 13.99 -12.63
N SER A 35 0.93 14.33 -12.64
CA SER A 35 0.38 15.26 -13.64
C SER A 35 0.98 16.67 -13.57
N ALA A 36 1.63 17.03 -12.46
CA ALA A 36 2.18 18.35 -12.20
C ALA A 36 1.15 19.50 -12.37
N ARG A 37 -0.12 19.22 -12.10
CA ARG A 37 -1.23 20.18 -12.20
C ARG A 37 -1.53 20.81 -10.85
N ARG A 38 -2.45 21.78 -10.81
CA ARG A 38 -2.97 22.32 -9.55
C ARG A 38 -3.75 21.24 -8.80
N ARG A 39 -3.83 21.38 -7.48
CA ARG A 39 -4.45 20.42 -6.56
C ARG A 39 -5.85 19.96 -7.03
N GLU A 40 -6.70 20.89 -7.41
CA GLU A 40 -8.09 20.60 -7.84
C GLU A 40 -8.07 19.66 -9.05
N ARG A 41 -7.20 19.93 -10.01
CA ARG A 41 -7.07 19.10 -11.21
C ARG A 41 -6.41 17.75 -10.95
N MET A 42 -5.49 17.67 -10.00
CA MET A 42 -4.95 16.37 -9.52
C MET A 42 -6.07 15.51 -8.96
N LEU A 43 -6.93 16.06 -8.11
CA LEU A 43 -8.05 15.32 -7.51
C LEU A 43 -9.11 14.91 -8.53
N GLU A 44 -9.32 15.70 -9.59
CA GLU A 44 -10.18 15.30 -10.73
C GLU A 44 -9.58 14.13 -11.50
N ILE A 45 -8.28 14.18 -11.83
CA ILE A 45 -7.57 13.09 -12.52
C ILE A 45 -7.67 11.79 -11.70
N MET A 46 -7.49 11.86 -10.38
CA MET A 46 -7.63 10.70 -9.49
C MET A 46 -9.07 10.15 -9.38
N ARG A 47 -10.08 10.85 -9.91
CA ARG A 47 -11.48 10.37 -10.01
C ARG A 47 -11.81 9.81 -11.38
N ASP A 48 -10.96 10.07 -12.37
CA ASP A 48 -11.16 9.59 -13.73
C ASP A 48 -10.84 8.09 -13.80
N SER A 49 -11.77 7.28 -14.27
CA SER A 49 -11.57 5.83 -14.42
C SER A 49 -10.59 5.44 -15.53
N ARG A 50 -10.07 6.40 -16.29
CA ARG A 50 -9.09 6.15 -17.34
C ARG A 50 -7.68 6.05 -16.75
N LEU A 51 -6.98 4.97 -17.11
CA LEU A 51 -5.59 4.79 -16.73
C LEU A 51 -4.68 5.73 -17.53
N GLY A 52 -3.92 6.56 -16.83
CA GLY A 52 -2.91 7.42 -17.42
C GLY A 52 -1.54 6.73 -17.51
N THR A 53 -0.58 7.43 -18.12
CA THR A 53 0.77 6.89 -18.33
C THR A 53 1.52 6.66 -17.01
N HIS A 54 1.41 7.57 -16.04
CA HIS A 54 2.11 7.45 -14.76
C HIS A 54 1.54 6.33 -13.90
N GLY A 55 0.20 6.17 -13.89
CA GLY A 55 -0.47 5.05 -13.26
C GLY A 55 -0.08 3.72 -13.89
N GLY A 56 -0.08 3.65 -15.22
CA GLY A 56 0.36 2.45 -15.96
C GLY A 56 1.81 2.06 -15.66
N LEU A 57 2.73 3.01 -15.67
CA LEU A 57 4.13 2.78 -15.29
C LEU A 57 4.25 2.31 -13.83
N ALA A 58 3.55 2.95 -12.91
CA ALA A 58 3.57 2.56 -11.50
C ALA A 58 3.08 1.12 -11.29
N LEU A 59 1.99 0.73 -11.97
CA LEU A 59 1.48 -0.65 -11.92
C LEU A 59 2.49 -1.65 -12.46
N ILE A 60 3.09 -1.39 -13.62
CA ILE A 60 4.10 -2.27 -14.21
C ILE A 60 5.29 -2.46 -13.24
N PHE A 61 5.85 -1.36 -12.74
CA PHE A 61 6.98 -1.43 -11.81
C PHE A 61 6.63 -2.18 -10.52
N VAL A 62 5.50 -1.88 -9.91
CA VAL A 62 5.12 -2.51 -8.64
C VAL A 62 4.79 -3.98 -8.82
N LEU A 63 4.11 -4.38 -9.91
CA LEU A 63 3.79 -5.78 -10.15
C LEU A 63 5.06 -6.60 -10.47
N VAL A 64 5.94 -6.08 -11.33
CA VAL A 64 7.22 -6.73 -11.64
C VAL A 64 8.08 -6.84 -10.37
N ALA A 65 8.21 -5.75 -9.59
CA ALA A 65 8.96 -5.77 -8.34
C ALA A 65 8.41 -6.79 -7.35
N LYS A 66 7.09 -6.89 -7.20
CA LYS A 66 6.46 -7.91 -6.32
C LYS A 66 6.81 -9.33 -6.77
N VAL A 67 6.72 -9.63 -8.06
CA VAL A 67 7.04 -10.97 -8.58
C VAL A 67 8.51 -11.29 -8.33
N LEU A 68 9.43 -10.37 -8.63
CA LEU A 68 10.87 -10.56 -8.43
C LEU A 68 11.22 -10.75 -6.95
N VAL A 69 10.69 -9.90 -6.06
CA VAL A 69 10.97 -9.99 -4.62
C VAL A 69 10.39 -11.29 -4.03
N VAL A 70 9.18 -11.68 -4.39
CA VAL A 70 8.58 -12.93 -3.89
C VAL A 70 9.36 -14.15 -4.39
N SER A 71 9.82 -14.14 -5.65
CA SER A 71 10.69 -15.17 -6.19
C SER A 71 12.00 -15.28 -5.41
N GLU A 72 12.67 -14.16 -5.18
CA GLU A 72 13.95 -14.11 -4.46
C GLU A 72 13.82 -14.58 -3.02
N VAL A 73 12.77 -14.15 -2.33
CA VAL A 73 12.47 -14.57 -0.95
C VAL A 73 12.24 -16.08 -0.87
N ALA A 74 11.53 -16.65 -1.86
CA ALA A 74 11.29 -18.09 -1.94
C ALA A 74 12.59 -18.88 -2.19
N LEU A 75 13.48 -18.36 -3.06
CA LEU A 75 14.79 -18.97 -3.34
C LEU A 75 15.70 -19.01 -2.11
N ARG A 76 15.56 -18.04 -1.21
CA ARG A 76 16.30 -17.99 0.07
C ARG A 76 15.71 -18.88 1.17
N GLY A 77 14.75 -19.73 0.86
CA GLY A 77 14.14 -20.69 1.79
C GLY A 77 13.06 -20.08 2.69
N THR A 78 12.71 -18.81 2.51
CA THR A 78 11.57 -18.21 3.22
C THR A 78 10.26 -18.58 2.52
N SER A 79 9.24 -18.97 3.27
CA SER A 79 7.92 -19.24 2.70
C SER A 79 7.37 -18.01 1.98
N ALA A 80 7.14 -18.13 0.67
CA ALA A 80 6.53 -17.07 -0.13
C ALA A 80 5.15 -16.68 0.41
N LEU A 81 4.38 -17.66 0.91
CA LEU A 81 3.08 -17.41 1.54
C LEU A 81 3.23 -16.58 2.82
N ALA A 82 4.19 -16.91 3.69
CA ALA A 82 4.46 -16.15 4.90
C ALA A 82 4.90 -14.71 4.56
N ALA A 83 5.75 -14.54 3.56
CA ALA A 83 6.20 -13.22 3.10
C ALA A 83 5.04 -12.38 2.55
N LEU A 84 4.17 -12.95 1.71
CA LEU A 84 2.98 -12.26 1.18
C LEU A 84 1.99 -11.92 2.30
N ALA A 85 1.73 -12.84 3.22
CA ALA A 85 0.84 -12.60 4.36
C ALA A 85 1.37 -11.48 5.27
N ALA A 86 2.68 -11.49 5.60
CA ALA A 86 3.32 -10.45 6.37
C ALA A 86 3.26 -9.10 5.65
N ALA A 87 3.56 -9.05 4.34
CA ALA A 87 3.48 -7.83 3.55
C ALA A 87 2.05 -7.24 3.52
N CYS A 88 1.04 -8.11 3.40
CA CYS A 88 -0.37 -7.70 3.46
C CYS A 88 -0.76 -7.14 4.83
N ALA A 89 -0.36 -7.81 5.92
CA ALA A 89 -0.65 -7.38 7.28
C ALA A 89 0.03 -6.03 7.59
N VAL A 90 1.32 -5.92 7.27
CA VAL A 90 2.11 -4.70 7.51
C VAL A 90 1.59 -3.54 6.66
N GLY A 91 1.40 -3.74 5.36
CA GLY A 91 0.95 -2.66 4.46
C GLY A 91 -0.38 -2.08 4.91
N ARG A 92 -1.36 -2.92 5.24
CA ARG A 92 -2.69 -2.47 5.67
C ARG A 92 -2.68 -1.94 7.12
N GLY A 93 -1.94 -2.61 7.99
CA GLY A 93 -1.84 -2.19 9.39
C GLY A 93 -1.16 -0.84 9.56
N MET A 94 -0.09 -0.56 8.78
CA MET A 94 0.60 0.73 8.83
C MET A 94 -0.17 1.84 8.09
N ALA A 95 -0.98 1.50 7.06
CA ALA A 95 -1.82 2.47 6.37
C ALA A 95 -2.84 3.16 7.30
N VAL A 96 -3.20 2.55 8.44
CA VAL A 96 -4.07 3.17 9.44
C VAL A 96 -3.48 4.47 10.00
N LEU A 97 -2.13 4.62 9.98
CA LEU A 97 -1.47 5.87 10.33
C LEU A 97 -1.90 7.04 9.43
N LEU A 98 -2.18 6.76 8.15
CA LEU A 98 -2.68 7.76 7.19
C LEU A 98 -4.15 8.12 7.42
N MET A 99 -4.87 7.37 8.25
CA MET A 99 -6.28 7.59 8.55
C MET A 99 -6.47 8.30 9.90
N TYR A 100 -5.52 8.14 10.84
CA TYR A 100 -5.63 8.69 12.18
C TYR A 100 -5.42 10.21 12.18
N ARG A 101 -6.42 10.95 12.69
CA ARG A 101 -6.39 12.42 12.82
C ARG A 101 -6.00 13.17 11.53
N GLN A 102 -6.28 12.56 10.39
CA GLN A 102 -6.03 13.18 9.09
C GLN A 102 -7.30 13.82 8.55
N ARG A 103 -7.10 14.79 7.64
CA ARG A 103 -8.19 15.40 6.89
C ARG A 103 -8.29 14.69 5.54
N TYR A 104 -9.49 14.29 5.17
CA TYR A 104 -9.71 13.74 3.83
C TYR A 104 -9.56 14.85 2.78
N ALA A 105 -8.79 14.56 1.73
CA ALA A 105 -8.47 15.54 0.69
C ALA A 105 -9.66 15.87 -0.23
N ARG A 106 -10.66 14.99 -0.28
CA ARG A 106 -11.87 15.12 -1.13
C ARG A 106 -13.09 15.43 -0.27
N GLU A 107 -14.15 15.99 -0.90
CA GLU A 107 -15.43 16.22 -0.22
C GLU A 107 -16.21 14.92 -0.05
N GLU A 108 -16.17 14.03 -1.06
CA GLU A 108 -16.84 12.74 -1.08
C GLU A 108 -15.91 11.60 -1.51
N GLY A 109 -16.18 10.39 -1.03
CA GLY A 109 -15.46 9.18 -1.37
C GLY A 109 -15.34 8.19 -0.22
N LEU A 110 -14.86 6.98 -0.51
CA LEU A 110 -14.70 5.90 0.47
C LEU A 110 -13.82 6.27 1.66
N GLY A 111 -12.84 7.17 1.46
CA GLY A 111 -11.98 7.67 2.53
C GLY A 111 -12.76 8.37 3.66
N ASN A 112 -13.90 8.99 3.37
CA ASN A 112 -14.78 9.62 4.36
C ASN A 112 -15.30 8.65 5.44
N LEU A 113 -15.30 7.35 5.16
CA LEU A 113 -15.72 6.33 6.13
C LEU A 113 -14.69 6.12 7.25
N PHE A 114 -13.40 6.36 6.97
CA PHE A 114 -12.30 5.97 7.84
C PHE A 114 -11.38 7.12 8.21
N ILE A 115 -11.04 8.01 7.24
CA ILE A 115 -10.06 9.09 7.46
C ILE A 115 -10.58 10.09 8.49
N GLY A 116 -9.80 10.35 9.52
CA GLY A 116 -10.13 11.24 10.62
C GLY A 116 -11.07 10.65 11.68
N LYS A 117 -11.64 9.45 11.44
CA LYS A 117 -12.58 8.79 12.35
C LYS A 117 -11.96 7.68 13.20
N ILE A 118 -10.73 7.29 12.87
CA ILE A 118 -9.98 6.25 13.60
C ILE A 118 -9.53 6.81 14.94
N THR A 119 -9.79 6.07 16.01
CA THR A 119 -9.31 6.41 17.36
C THR A 119 -7.85 6.00 17.54
N LEU A 120 -7.13 6.63 18.47
CA LEU A 120 -5.77 6.25 18.83
C LEU A 120 -5.67 4.77 19.23
N ARG A 121 -6.64 4.28 20.00
CA ARG A 121 -6.69 2.89 20.42
C ARG A 121 -6.78 1.93 19.24
N GLN A 122 -7.66 2.20 18.28
CA GLN A 122 -7.80 1.39 17.06
C GLN A 122 -6.50 1.39 16.24
N MET A 123 -5.88 2.56 16.06
CA MET A 123 -4.61 2.68 15.36
C MET A 123 -3.52 1.83 16.04
N LEU A 124 -3.32 1.99 17.35
CA LEU A 124 -2.28 1.27 18.09
C LEU A 124 -2.50 -0.25 18.08
N ILE A 125 -3.75 -0.70 18.25
CA ILE A 125 -4.10 -2.13 18.20
C ILE A 125 -3.80 -2.69 16.81
N THR A 126 -4.23 -2.03 15.74
CA THR A 126 -4.03 -2.50 14.37
C THR A 126 -2.56 -2.56 14.00
N MET A 127 -1.79 -1.53 14.34
CA MET A 127 -0.35 -1.50 14.12
C MET A 127 0.37 -2.56 14.96
N GLY A 128 -0.04 -2.77 16.22
CA GLY A 128 0.50 -3.81 17.10
C GLY A 128 0.25 -5.22 16.56
N ILE A 129 -0.96 -5.50 16.07
CA ILE A 129 -1.29 -6.78 15.42
C ILE A 129 -0.44 -6.98 14.16
N ALA A 130 -0.30 -5.97 13.31
CA ALA A 130 0.51 -6.07 12.09
C ALA A 130 1.99 -6.36 12.42
N LEU A 131 2.53 -5.68 13.43
CA LEU A 131 3.89 -5.89 13.91
C LEU A 131 4.09 -7.30 14.48
N ALA A 132 3.16 -7.77 15.30
CA ALA A 132 3.19 -9.11 15.90
C ALA A 132 3.11 -10.19 14.81
N LEU A 133 2.20 -10.06 13.84
CA LEU A 133 2.08 -11.01 12.73
C LEU A 133 3.34 -11.04 11.86
N ALA A 134 3.90 -9.89 11.52
CA ALA A 134 5.14 -9.83 10.73
C ALA A 134 6.30 -10.51 11.48
N THR A 135 6.43 -10.26 12.78
CA THR A 135 7.46 -10.86 13.62
C THR A 135 7.25 -12.37 13.79
N LEU A 136 6.02 -12.81 13.94
CA LEU A 136 5.67 -14.23 14.05
C LEU A 136 6.00 -14.99 12.75
N LEU A 137 5.68 -14.39 11.59
CA LEU A 137 5.86 -15.03 10.29
C LEU A 137 7.31 -15.00 9.79
N LEU A 138 8.06 -13.92 10.06
CA LEU A 138 9.37 -13.66 9.46
C LEU A 138 10.47 -13.34 10.48
N GLY A 139 10.19 -13.50 11.78
CA GLY A 139 11.14 -13.22 12.85
C GLY A 139 11.60 -11.76 12.86
N VAL A 140 12.89 -11.56 13.18
CA VAL A 140 13.51 -10.23 13.25
C VAL A 140 13.44 -9.48 11.91
N ASN A 141 13.46 -10.18 10.78
CA ASN A 141 13.32 -9.56 9.47
C ASN A 141 11.92 -8.98 9.26
N GLY A 142 10.89 -9.64 9.77
CA GLY A 142 9.53 -9.12 9.78
C GLY A 142 9.38 -7.85 10.61
N LEU A 143 10.00 -7.84 11.80
CA LEU A 143 10.06 -6.65 12.65
C LEU A 143 10.73 -5.47 11.94
N ARG A 144 11.91 -5.69 11.36
CA ARG A 144 12.64 -4.66 10.60
C ARG A 144 11.81 -4.13 9.43
N ALA A 145 11.21 -5.02 8.64
CA ALA A 145 10.35 -4.65 7.51
C ALA A 145 9.16 -3.80 7.96
N ALA A 146 8.51 -4.16 9.06
CA ALA A 146 7.39 -3.39 9.60
C ALA A 146 7.80 -1.99 10.07
N LEU A 147 8.96 -1.86 10.74
CA LEU A 147 9.48 -0.56 11.17
C LEU A 147 9.87 0.33 9.98
N ILE A 148 10.52 -0.22 8.97
CA ILE A 148 10.84 0.50 7.73
C ILE A 148 9.55 0.96 7.04
N THR A 149 8.57 0.07 6.92
CA THR A 149 7.27 0.40 6.31
C THR A 149 6.56 1.51 7.08
N LEU A 150 6.61 1.52 8.41
CA LEU A 150 6.05 2.58 9.23
C LEU A 150 6.67 3.95 8.89
N VAL A 151 7.99 4.01 8.78
CA VAL A 151 8.71 5.25 8.42
C VAL A 151 8.33 5.72 7.00
N LEU A 152 8.28 4.78 6.04
CA LEU A 152 7.91 5.09 4.65
C LEU A 152 6.46 5.58 4.53
N VAL A 153 5.52 4.94 5.24
CA VAL A 153 4.11 5.35 5.27
C VAL A 153 3.97 6.73 5.90
N TRP A 154 4.68 7.00 7.00
CA TRP A 154 4.70 8.33 7.61
C TRP A 154 5.24 9.39 6.65
N ALA A 155 6.37 9.13 5.99
CA ALA A 155 6.97 10.04 5.02
C ALA A 155 6.03 10.30 3.82
N LEU A 156 5.40 9.24 3.30
CA LEU A 156 4.38 9.35 2.25
C LEU A 156 3.22 10.24 2.70
N GLY A 157 2.72 10.04 3.92
CA GLY A 157 1.66 10.87 4.49
C GLY A 157 2.03 12.34 4.56
N GLN A 158 3.29 12.67 4.93
CA GLN A 158 3.76 14.07 4.93
C GLN A 158 3.84 14.64 3.49
N ALA A 159 4.28 13.84 2.53
CA ALA A 159 4.33 14.25 1.12
C ALA A 159 2.92 14.53 0.59
N LEU A 160 1.96 13.61 0.81
CA LEU A 160 0.56 13.78 0.38
C LEU A 160 -0.09 15.02 1.01
N LYS A 161 0.15 15.29 2.29
CA LYS A 161 -0.34 16.51 2.94
C LYS A 161 0.17 17.78 2.28
N ARG A 162 1.44 17.81 1.91
CA ARG A 162 2.05 18.99 1.24
C ARG A 162 1.49 19.18 -0.16
N THR A 163 1.23 18.09 -0.88
CA THR A 163 0.81 18.13 -2.28
C THR A 163 -0.71 18.30 -2.43
N LEU A 164 -1.49 17.55 -1.63
CA LEU A 164 -2.95 17.49 -1.76
C LEU A 164 -3.70 18.19 -0.63
N GLY A 165 -3.00 18.68 0.41
CA GLY A 165 -3.64 19.32 1.57
C GLY A 165 -4.43 18.36 2.47
N GLY A 166 -4.29 17.03 2.28
CA GLY A 166 -4.96 15.97 3.04
C GLY A 166 -4.53 14.59 2.59
N GLN A 167 -5.23 13.56 3.08
CA GLN A 167 -4.99 12.14 2.74
C GLN A 167 -6.16 11.63 1.91
#